data_dd5f02198b01bc0791b0bf2ddaf9395b
#
_entry.id   dd5f02198b01bc0791b0bf2ddaf9395b
#
_cell.length_a   1.000
_cell.length_b   1.000
_cell.length_c   1.000
_cell.angle_alpha   90.00
_cell.angle_beta   90.00
_cell.angle_gamma   90.00
#
_symmetry.space_group_name_H-M   'P 1'
#
loop_
_entity.id
_entity.type
_entity.pdbx_description
1 polymer ?
#
loop_
_entity_poly.entity_id
_entity_poly.type
_entity_poly.pdbx_seq_one_letter_code
_entity_poly.pdbx_strand_id
1 'polypeptide(L)'
;FTYKEDILSGAEAAKKGGYTQIVLMANTKPCVDQVETLQYVLQKGAQTGIHIHSCANVTMGMAGKELVNMEQLSEAGAVGFTDDGVPILSEEMVTKAMEQAAFYHKPISFHEEDPKYIENNGVNRGKASEYYGIGGSAREAEIALVERDLKLAEETGACIDIQHISSKEAVELVRQAKKRCSNIHAEATPHHFTLTEDAVIKYGTLAKMNPPLREEADRQAVIRGLVDGTIDMIATDHAPHTAEEKAKPITEAPSGITGLETSLALGITELVDRGYLTMKQLLRLMSTNPAAMYHLDAGYLAEDGPADVILIDTAAEFTPEKYASKATNTPFTGWNLKGEVRKTICGGRIVYEA
;
A
#
# COMPACT_ATOMS: atom_id res chain seq x y z
N PHE A 1 -7.03 -2.78 -17.24
CA PHE A 1 -7.00 -4.15 -16.64
C PHE A 1 -8.30 -4.51 -15.92
N THR A 2 -9.45 -4.02 -16.39
CA THR A 2 -10.76 -4.22 -15.77
C THR A 2 -11.20 -5.69 -15.68
N TYR A 3 -10.54 -6.59 -16.40
CA TYR A 3 -10.75 -8.04 -16.27
C TYR A 3 -10.22 -8.63 -14.97
N LYS A 4 -9.19 -7.99 -14.36
CA LYS A 4 -8.64 -8.39 -13.07
C LYS A 4 -9.45 -7.79 -11.92
N GLU A 5 -9.65 -6.49 -11.99
CA GLU A 5 -10.40 -5.68 -11.05
C GLU A 5 -10.78 -4.36 -11.72
N ASP A 6 -11.89 -3.76 -11.35
CA ASP A 6 -12.27 -2.41 -11.71
C ASP A 6 -12.62 -1.59 -10.44
N ILE A 7 -12.80 -0.28 -10.61
CA ILE A 7 -13.09 0.61 -9.47
C ILE A 7 -14.35 0.17 -8.70
N LEU A 8 -15.35 -0.36 -9.40
CA LEU A 8 -16.61 -0.79 -8.77
C LEU A 8 -16.40 -2.06 -7.93
N SER A 9 -15.75 -3.09 -8.50
CA SER A 9 -15.50 -4.34 -7.77
C SER A 9 -14.46 -4.17 -6.66
N GLY A 10 -13.42 -3.36 -6.86
CA GLY A 10 -12.49 -3.00 -5.80
C GLY A 10 -13.16 -2.24 -4.65
N ALA A 11 -14.14 -1.38 -4.95
CA ALA A 11 -14.93 -0.73 -3.93
C ALA A 11 -15.83 -1.71 -3.15
N GLU A 12 -16.37 -2.76 -3.77
CA GLU A 12 -17.10 -3.81 -3.03
C GLU A 12 -16.16 -4.56 -2.06
N ALA A 13 -14.93 -4.87 -2.49
CA ALA A 13 -13.92 -5.46 -1.63
C ALA A 13 -13.55 -4.51 -0.46
N ALA A 14 -13.39 -3.22 -0.74
CA ALA A 14 -13.13 -2.20 0.28
C ALA A 14 -14.25 -2.11 1.32
N LYS A 15 -15.52 -2.05 0.89
CA LYS A 15 -16.69 -2.03 1.78
C LYS A 15 -16.71 -3.23 2.71
N LYS A 16 -16.48 -4.43 2.17
CA LYS A 16 -16.44 -5.67 2.93
C LYS A 16 -15.28 -5.69 3.91
N GLY A 17 -14.14 -5.10 3.54
CA GLY A 17 -12.97 -4.94 4.41
C GLY A 17 -13.09 -3.84 5.46
N GLY A 18 -14.21 -3.06 5.47
CA GLY A 18 -14.44 -1.98 6.43
C GLY A 18 -13.86 -0.63 6.00
N TYR A 19 -13.53 -0.45 4.74
CA TYR A 19 -13.03 0.83 4.24
C TYR A 19 -14.17 1.71 3.74
N THR A 20 -14.27 2.92 4.30
CA THR A 20 -15.17 3.98 3.84
C THR A 20 -14.48 4.89 2.83
N GLN A 21 -13.16 4.90 2.83
CA GLN A 21 -12.31 5.68 1.94
C GLN A 21 -11.10 4.86 1.50
N ILE A 22 -10.70 5.01 0.24
CA ILE A 22 -9.45 4.45 -0.29
C ILE A 22 -8.75 5.45 -1.18
N VAL A 23 -7.41 5.38 -1.24
CA VAL A 23 -6.57 6.13 -2.16
C VAL A 23 -6.01 5.17 -3.19
N LEU A 24 -6.33 5.41 -4.46
CA LEU A 24 -5.86 4.61 -5.58
C LEU A 24 -4.49 5.11 -6.04
N MET A 25 -3.60 4.16 -6.36
CA MET A 25 -2.32 4.46 -6.99
C MET A 25 -2.51 4.77 -8.48
N ALA A 26 -1.54 5.49 -9.06
CA ALA A 26 -1.63 6.06 -10.39
C ALA A 26 -1.25 5.11 -11.55
N ASN A 27 -0.81 3.88 -11.23
CA ASN A 27 -0.24 2.89 -12.16
C ASN A 27 -1.29 2.10 -12.97
N THR A 28 -2.37 2.74 -13.34
CA THR A 28 -3.43 2.17 -14.19
C THR A 28 -3.04 2.18 -15.68
N LYS A 29 -3.96 1.74 -16.57
CA LYS A 29 -3.75 1.80 -18.02
C LYS A 29 -5.01 2.34 -18.73
N PRO A 30 -4.96 3.60 -19.22
CA PRO A 30 -3.85 4.55 -19.14
C PRO A 30 -3.49 4.90 -17.70
N CYS A 31 -2.25 5.33 -17.45
CA CYS A 31 -1.81 5.81 -16.15
C CYS A 31 -2.40 7.21 -15.86
N VAL A 32 -2.44 7.61 -14.57
CA VAL A 32 -3.11 8.86 -14.15
C VAL A 32 -2.12 10.03 -14.25
N ASP A 33 -1.67 10.34 -15.45
CA ASP A 33 -0.70 11.42 -15.74
C ASP A 33 -1.32 12.67 -16.36
N GLN A 34 -2.66 12.64 -16.59
CA GLN A 34 -3.42 13.74 -17.15
C GLN A 34 -4.76 13.94 -16.43
N VAL A 35 -5.28 15.16 -16.49
CA VAL A 35 -6.53 15.56 -15.83
C VAL A 35 -7.71 14.68 -16.25
N GLU A 36 -7.81 14.34 -17.54
CA GLU A 36 -8.89 13.52 -18.07
C GLU A 36 -8.94 12.13 -17.46
N THR A 37 -7.78 11.49 -17.28
CA THR A 37 -7.68 10.18 -16.65
C THR A 37 -8.04 10.25 -15.16
N LEU A 38 -7.53 11.27 -14.46
CA LEU A 38 -7.88 11.50 -13.06
C LEU A 38 -9.38 11.73 -12.88
N GLN A 39 -9.99 12.59 -13.69
CA GLN A 39 -11.42 12.87 -13.64
C GLN A 39 -12.26 11.61 -13.94
N TYR A 40 -11.83 10.77 -14.87
CA TYR A 40 -12.47 9.48 -15.13
C TYR A 40 -12.48 8.59 -13.87
N VAL A 41 -11.34 8.48 -13.18
CA VAL A 41 -11.21 7.69 -11.94
C VAL A 41 -12.16 8.25 -10.87
N LEU A 42 -12.14 9.56 -10.62
CA LEU A 42 -12.97 10.20 -9.60
C LEU A 42 -14.47 10.08 -9.92
N GLN A 43 -14.87 10.26 -11.19
CA GLN A 43 -16.26 10.09 -11.61
C GLN A 43 -16.76 8.65 -11.47
N LYS A 44 -15.90 7.65 -11.74
CA LYS A 44 -16.23 6.24 -11.48
C LYS A 44 -16.29 5.97 -9.97
N GLY A 45 -15.37 6.53 -9.21
CA GLY A 45 -15.36 6.46 -7.76
C GLY A 45 -16.65 6.98 -7.12
N ALA A 46 -17.19 8.08 -7.60
CA ALA A 46 -18.43 8.66 -7.11
C ALA A 46 -19.66 7.74 -7.23
N GLN A 47 -19.58 6.67 -8.03
CA GLN A 47 -20.66 5.70 -8.22
C GLN A 47 -20.58 4.53 -7.23
N THR A 48 -19.53 4.42 -6.42
CA THR A 48 -19.24 3.25 -5.60
C THR A 48 -19.98 3.23 -4.25
N GLY A 49 -20.35 4.38 -3.74
CA GLY A 49 -20.96 4.53 -2.40
C GLY A 49 -19.92 4.64 -1.27
N ILE A 50 -18.63 4.61 -1.55
CA ILE A 50 -17.53 4.99 -0.65
C ILE A 50 -16.72 6.13 -1.28
N HIS A 51 -15.84 6.76 -0.51
CA HIS A 51 -14.99 7.83 -1.02
C HIS A 51 -13.76 7.24 -1.73
N ILE A 52 -13.64 7.50 -3.02
CA ILE A 52 -12.50 7.11 -3.84
C ILE A 52 -11.65 8.34 -4.11
N HIS A 53 -10.44 8.33 -3.61
CA HIS A 53 -9.40 9.29 -3.90
C HIS A 53 -8.37 8.67 -4.85
N SER A 54 -7.57 9.49 -5.52
CA SER A 54 -6.52 9.00 -6.41
C SER A 54 -5.27 9.85 -6.29
N CYS A 55 -4.12 9.19 -6.22
CA CYS A 55 -2.88 9.82 -6.62
C CYS A 55 -2.85 10.02 -8.13
N ALA A 56 -2.02 10.98 -8.58
CA ALA A 56 -1.60 11.11 -9.95
C ALA A 56 -0.15 10.66 -10.11
N ASN A 57 0.31 10.44 -11.34
CA ASN A 57 1.70 10.11 -11.58
C ASN A 57 2.64 11.29 -11.27
N VAL A 58 3.89 10.97 -10.97
CA VAL A 58 4.98 11.94 -10.84
C VAL A 58 5.51 12.31 -12.23
N THR A 59 5.66 11.31 -13.11
CA THR A 59 6.20 11.50 -14.45
C THR A 59 5.23 11.06 -15.53
N MET A 60 5.32 11.72 -16.69
CA MET A 60 4.51 11.37 -17.86
C MET A 60 4.75 9.92 -18.28
N GLY A 61 3.67 9.15 -18.38
CA GLY A 61 3.70 7.74 -18.73
C GLY A 61 4.50 6.86 -17.77
N MET A 62 4.78 7.33 -16.54
CA MET A 62 5.67 6.67 -15.57
C MET A 62 7.08 6.40 -16.14
N ALA A 63 7.56 7.27 -17.00
CA ALA A 63 8.81 7.05 -17.75
C ALA A 63 10.06 7.61 -17.05
N GLY A 64 9.91 8.34 -15.94
CA GLY A 64 11.03 8.95 -15.19
C GLY A 64 11.78 10.05 -15.96
N LYS A 65 11.17 10.66 -16.99
CA LYS A 65 11.85 11.60 -17.92
C LYS A 65 11.29 13.01 -17.92
N GLU A 66 9.99 13.16 -17.70
CA GLU A 66 9.29 14.43 -17.73
C GLU A 66 8.24 14.45 -16.63
N LEU A 67 8.22 15.51 -15.81
CA LEU A 67 7.21 15.66 -14.76
C LEU A 67 5.83 15.93 -15.38
N VAL A 68 4.80 15.43 -14.71
CA VAL A 68 3.41 15.80 -15.00
C VAL A 68 3.18 17.27 -14.63
N ASN A 69 2.07 17.84 -15.08
CA ASN A 69 1.63 19.14 -14.58
C ASN A 69 0.95 18.98 -13.20
N MET A 70 1.77 19.04 -12.13
CA MET A 70 1.30 18.83 -10.75
C MET A 70 0.27 19.87 -10.31
N GLU A 71 0.34 21.11 -10.83
CA GLU A 71 -0.65 22.16 -10.56
C GLU A 71 -2.04 21.73 -11.03
N GLN A 72 -2.17 21.46 -12.32
CA GLN A 72 -3.45 21.08 -12.91
C GLN A 72 -4.03 19.81 -12.30
N LEU A 73 -3.17 18.82 -12.01
CA LEU A 73 -3.62 17.57 -11.39
C LEU A 73 -4.06 17.78 -9.92
N SER A 74 -3.36 18.66 -9.18
CA SER A 74 -3.76 19.02 -7.82
C SER A 74 -5.10 19.76 -7.79
N GLU A 75 -5.31 20.71 -8.70
CA GLU A 75 -6.59 21.43 -8.87
C GLU A 75 -7.72 20.50 -9.31
N ALA A 76 -7.41 19.48 -10.12
CA ALA A 76 -8.38 18.48 -10.56
C ALA A 76 -8.72 17.43 -9.48
N GLY A 77 -8.05 17.44 -8.32
CA GLY A 77 -8.38 16.62 -7.16
C GLY A 77 -7.41 15.48 -6.86
N ALA A 78 -6.20 15.45 -7.42
CA ALA A 78 -5.17 14.51 -6.98
C ALA A 78 -4.83 14.77 -5.50
N VAL A 79 -4.83 13.71 -4.69
CA VAL A 79 -4.51 13.81 -3.25
C VAL A 79 -3.02 13.65 -2.97
N GLY A 80 -2.25 13.09 -3.89
CA GLY A 80 -0.81 12.88 -3.84
C GLY A 80 -0.26 12.48 -5.20
N PHE A 81 1.03 12.17 -5.25
CA PHE A 81 1.71 11.76 -6.49
C PHE A 81 2.51 10.48 -6.26
N THR A 82 2.56 9.61 -7.28
CA THR A 82 3.32 8.36 -7.23
C THR A 82 3.52 7.78 -8.64
N ASP A 83 4.72 7.25 -8.91
CA ASP A 83 4.97 6.33 -10.02
C ASP A 83 5.07 4.90 -9.48
N ASP A 84 4.11 4.50 -8.64
CA ASP A 84 4.08 3.20 -7.96
C ASP A 84 4.38 2.02 -8.91
N GLY A 85 5.29 1.15 -8.47
CA GLY A 85 5.78 -0.01 -9.23
C GLY A 85 6.88 0.31 -10.25
N VAL A 86 7.21 1.60 -10.49
CA VAL A 86 8.30 2.02 -11.39
C VAL A 86 9.14 3.11 -10.71
N PRO A 87 10.26 2.77 -10.08
CA PRO A 87 11.07 3.73 -9.35
C PRO A 87 11.69 4.78 -10.28
N ILE A 88 11.70 6.03 -9.85
CA ILE A 88 12.37 7.11 -10.57
C ILE A 88 13.86 7.09 -10.22
N LEU A 89 14.72 6.71 -11.19
CA LEU A 89 16.15 6.51 -10.94
C LEU A 89 16.98 7.80 -10.96
N SER A 90 16.49 8.85 -11.63
CA SER A 90 17.19 10.13 -11.70
C SER A 90 16.99 10.94 -10.42
N GLU A 91 18.07 11.17 -9.66
CA GLU A 91 18.09 12.02 -8.47
C GLU A 91 17.60 13.43 -8.77
N GLU A 92 18.04 14.01 -9.91
CA GLU A 92 17.58 15.34 -10.35
C GLU A 92 16.06 15.38 -10.56
N MET A 93 15.49 14.32 -11.16
CA MET A 93 14.04 14.23 -11.40
C MET A 93 13.28 14.13 -10.09
N VAL A 94 13.74 13.29 -9.17
CA VAL A 94 13.13 13.12 -7.84
C VAL A 94 13.20 14.42 -7.05
N THR A 95 14.34 15.11 -7.06
CA THR A 95 14.48 16.41 -6.37
C THR A 95 13.46 17.43 -6.90
N LYS A 96 13.36 17.59 -8.22
CA LYS A 96 12.38 18.49 -8.85
C LYS A 96 10.93 18.10 -8.52
N ALA A 97 10.64 16.80 -8.51
CA ALA A 97 9.32 16.30 -8.16
C ALA A 97 8.98 16.64 -6.70
N MET A 98 9.89 16.39 -5.78
CA MET A 98 9.72 16.72 -4.36
C MET A 98 9.53 18.21 -4.13
N GLU A 99 10.31 19.07 -4.79
CA GLU A 99 10.17 20.55 -4.71
C GLU A 99 8.79 21.02 -5.19
N GLN A 100 8.30 20.47 -6.31
CA GLN A 100 6.98 20.81 -6.82
C GLN A 100 5.86 20.29 -5.90
N ALA A 101 5.95 19.05 -5.45
CA ALA A 101 4.95 18.48 -4.55
C ALA A 101 4.88 19.26 -3.22
N ALA A 102 6.03 19.66 -2.66
CA ALA A 102 6.10 20.50 -1.47
C ALA A 102 5.43 21.86 -1.70
N PHE A 103 5.64 22.48 -2.87
CA PHE A 103 5.00 23.75 -3.25
C PHE A 103 3.47 23.65 -3.29
N TYR A 104 2.93 22.53 -3.81
CA TYR A 104 1.48 22.28 -3.87
C TYR A 104 0.94 21.60 -2.62
N HIS A 105 1.75 21.40 -1.57
CA HIS A 105 1.37 20.74 -0.32
C HIS A 105 0.77 19.33 -0.55
N LYS A 106 1.39 18.57 -1.44
CA LYS A 106 0.97 17.19 -1.75
C LYS A 106 2.07 16.19 -1.34
N PRO A 107 1.71 15.03 -0.78
CA PRO A 107 2.68 13.97 -0.54
C PRO A 107 3.10 13.30 -1.85
N ILE A 108 4.34 12.77 -1.87
CA ILE A 108 4.81 11.82 -2.87
C ILE A 108 5.04 10.48 -2.19
N SER A 109 4.46 9.41 -2.73
CA SER A 109 4.72 8.04 -2.31
C SER A 109 5.64 7.32 -3.29
N PHE A 110 6.66 6.65 -2.79
CA PHE A 110 7.72 6.03 -3.58
C PHE A 110 7.76 4.51 -3.40
N HIS A 111 7.73 3.81 -4.53
CA HIS A 111 8.03 2.37 -4.61
C HIS A 111 9.54 2.18 -4.82
N GLU A 112 10.23 1.72 -3.78
CA GLU A 112 11.67 1.76 -3.70
C GLU A 112 12.30 0.40 -4.02
N GLU A 113 12.43 0.11 -5.31
CA GLU A 113 13.11 -1.10 -5.80
C GLU A 113 14.02 -0.78 -7.00
N ASP A 114 15.32 -0.54 -6.76
CA ASP A 114 16.32 -0.30 -7.82
C ASP A 114 16.52 -1.57 -8.66
N PRO A 115 16.13 -1.55 -9.95
CA PRO A 115 16.16 -2.74 -10.81
C PRO A 115 17.55 -3.31 -11.02
N LYS A 116 18.62 -2.56 -10.78
CA LYS A 116 20.01 -3.06 -10.93
C LYS A 116 20.36 -4.17 -9.93
N TYR A 117 19.59 -4.27 -8.82
CA TYR A 117 19.80 -5.30 -7.79
C TYR A 117 18.77 -6.44 -7.87
N ILE A 118 17.96 -6.48 -8.93
CA ILE A 118 16.88 -7.45 -9.12
C ILE A 118 17.19 -8.34 -10.32
N GLU A 119 17.37 -9.63 -10.08
CA GLU A 119 17.47 -10.63 -11.15
C GLU A 119 16.11 -11.23 -11.48
N ASN A 120 15.35 -11.59 -10.44
CA ASN A 120 13.96 -12.02 -10.57
C ASN A 120 13.08 -11.25 -9.57
N ASN A 121 12.10 -10.55 -10.09
CA ASN A 121 11.21 -9.71 -9.31
C ASN A 121 10.28 -10.52 -8.39
N GLY A 122 9.96 -9.99 -7.21
CA GLY A 122 8.97 -10.52 -6.30
C GLY A 122 9.36 -11.77 -5.51
N VAL A 123 10.63 -12.16 -5.57
CA VAL A 123 11.20 -13.26 -4.76
C VAL A 123 12.46 -12.77 -4.09
N ASN A 124 12.56 -12.90 -2.77
CA ASN A 124 13.75 -12.48 -2.02
C ASN A 124 14.99 -13.25 -2.45
N ARG A 125 16.14 -12.56 -2.60
CA ARG A 125 17.46 -13.20 -2.76
C ARG A 125 17.83 -13.80 -1.41
N GLY A 126 17.58 -15.11 -1.26
CA GLY A 126 17.74 -15.88 -0.03
C GLY A 126 17.15 -17.27 -0.22
N LYS A 127 16.58 -17.82 0.82
CA LYS A 127 16.03 -19.19 0.85
C LYS A 127 14.99 -19.45 -0.24
N ALA A 128 14.09 -18.47 -0.51
CA ALA A 128 13.06 -18.64 -1.54
C ALA A 128 13.66 -18.70 -2.95
N SER A 129 14.60 -17.80 -3.29
CA SER A 129 15.28 -17.81 -4.60
C SER A 129 16.13 -19.06 -4.80
N GLU A 130 16.81 -19.53 -3.76
CA GLU A 130 17.56 -20.80 -3.76
C GLU A 130 16.65 -22.00 -4.01
N TYR A 131 15.49 -22.05 -3.35
CA TYR A 131 14.50 -23.12 -3.53
C TYR A 131 14.03 -23.22 -4.99
N TYR A 132 13.80 -22.08 -5.65
CA TYR A 132 13.38 -22.05 -7.06
C TYR A 132 14.56 -22.08 -8.05
N GLY A 133 15.80 -22.02 -7.61
CA GLY A 133 16.99 -21.98 -8.48
C GLY A 133 17.06 -20.71 -9.32
N ILE A 134 16.65 -19.56 -8.79
CA ILE A 134 16.63 -18.25 -9.45
C ILE A 134 17.42 -17.21 -8.67
N GLY A 135 17.74 -16.04 -9.28
CA GLY A 135 18.55 -14.99 -8.64
C GLY A 135 17.85 -14.24 -7.51
N GLY A 136 16.62 -13.83 -7.71
CA GLY A 136 15.83 -13.08 -6.74
C GLY A 136 16.12 -11.57 -6.68
N SER A 137 15.40 -10.84 -5.82
CA SER A 137 15.56 -9.42 -5.54
C SER A 137 16.38 -9.24 -4.26
N ALA A 138 17.52 -8.59 -4.38
CA ALA A 138 18.39 -8.29 -3.24
C ALA A 138 17.77 -7.16 -2.39
N ARG A 139 18.10 -7.14 -1.10
CA ARG A 139 17.63 -6.09 -0.18
C ARG A 139 18.18 -4.71 -0.52
N GLU A 140 19.34 -4.65 -1.17
CA GLU A 140 19.95 -3.43 -1.68
C GLU A 140 19.07 -2.69 -2.69
N ALA A 141 18.16 -3.39 -3.37
CA ALA A 141 17.18 -2.76 -4.27
C ALA A 141 16.30 -1.74 -3.53
N GLU A 142 15.83 -2.08 -2.34
CA GLU A 142 15.05 -1.18 -1.48
C GLU A 142 15.95 -0.17 -0.77
N ILE A 143 17.01 -0.63 -0.11
CA ILE A 143 17.87 0.18 0.75
C ILE A 143 18.47 1.37 0.00
N ALA A 144 18.96 1.17 -1.23
CA ALA A 144 19.65 2.20 -1.99
C ALA A 144 18.74 3.39 -2.36
N LEU A 145 17.49 3.13 -2.75
CA LEU A 145 16.54 4.18 -3.10
C LEU A 145 15.95 4.83 -1.85
N VAL A 146 15.63 4.05 -0.82
CA VAL A 146 15.19 4.59 0.48
C VAL A 146 16.21 5.57 1.05
N GLU A 147 17.52 5.21 1.07
CA GLU A 147 18.57 6.09 1.57
C GLU A 147 18.66 7.40 0.77
N ARG A 148 18.58 7.31 -0.56
CA ARG A 148 18.60 8.47 -1.47
C ARG A 148 17.41 9.40 -1.19
N ASP A 149 16.20 8.85 -1.16
CA ASP A 149 14.98 9.65 -1.16
C ASP A 149 14.69 10.25 0.23
N LEU A 150 15.11 9.58 1.29
CA LEU A 150 15.12 10.18 2.62
C LEU A 150 16.03 11.40 2.70
N LYS A 151 17.23 11.35 2.10
CA LYS A 151 18.16 12.49 2.05
C LYS A 151 17.55 13.66 1.25
N LEU A 152 16.99 13.37 0.07
CA LEU A 152 16.33 14.38 -0.76
C LEU A 152 15.12 15.00 -0.07
N ALA A 153 14.36 14.21 0.69
CA ALA A 153 13.24 14.74 1.48
C ALA A 153 13.71 15.67 2.62
N GLU A 154 14.83 15.37 3.27
CA GLU A 154 15.44 16.26 4.25
C GLU A 154 15.91 17.59 3.62
N GLU A 155 16.44 17.54 2.40
CA GLU A 155 16.93 18.73 1.67
C GLU A 155 15.81 19.60 1.11
N THR A 156 14.74 19.01 0.59
CA THR A 156 13.60 19.69 -0.05
C THR A 156 12.48 20.06 0.92
N GLY A 157 12.40 19.39 2.07
CA GLY A 157 11.28 19.52 3.01
C GLY A 157 9.97 18.93 2.51
N ALA A 158 10.00 18.13 1.44
CA ALA A 158 8.81 17.46 0.90
C ALA A 158 8.20 16.47 1.88
N CYS A 159 6.87 16.34 1.80
CA CYS A 159 6.16 15.24 2.46
C CYS A 159 6.30 13.99 1.59
N ILE A 160 7.00 12.98 2.10
CA ILE A 160 7.18 11.73 1.39
C ILE A 160 6.64 10.55 2.18
N ASP A 161 6.31 9.50 1.45
CA ASP A 161 5.93 8.21 1.99
C ASP A 161 6.73 7.09 1.30
N ILE A 162 7.43 6.29 2.10
CA ILE A 162 8.10 5.08 1.64
C ILE A 162 7.08 3.96 1.66
N GLN A 163 6.63 3.54 0.47
CA GLN A 163 5.61 2.52 0.31
C GLN A 163 6.09 1.14 0.78
N HIS A 164 5.18 0.35 1.38
CA HIS A 164 5.30 -1.09 1.65
C HIS A 164 6.71 -1.56 2.05
N ILE A 165 7.32 -0.90 3.02
CA ILE A 165 8.70 -1.17 3.46
C ILE A 165 8.88 -2.63 3.89
N SER A 166 9.97 -3.28 3.46
CA SER A 166 10.16 -4.71 3.65
C SER A 166 11.43 -5.09 4.42
N SER A 167 12.51 -4.33 4.32
CA SER A 167 13.81 -4.67 4.93
C SER A 167 14.06 -3.94 6.26
N LYS A 168 14.76 -4.60 7.17
CA LYS A 168 15.11 -4.04 8.49
C LYS A 168 16.04 -2.83 8.37
N GLU A 169 16.91 -2.82 7.35
CA GLU A 169 17.81 -1.72 7.08
C GLU A 169 17.04 -0.47 6.65
N ALA A 170 16.06 -0.62 5.75
CA ALA A 170 15.19 0.48 5.32
C ALA A 170 14.36 1.04 6.50
N VAL A 171 13.81 0.18 7.36
CA VAL A 171 13.12 0.61 8.59
C VAL A 171 14.04 1.45 9.48
N GLU A 172 15.31 1.05 9.63
CA GLU A 172 16.26 1.82 10.44
C GLU A 172 16.63 3.16 9.79
N LEU A 173 16.79 3.21 8.45
CA LEU A 173 17.01 4.46 7.73
C LEU A 173 15.86 5.44 7.95
N VAL A 174 14.61 5.00 7.81
CA VAL A 174 13.42 5.82 8.10
C VAL A 174 13.43 6.29 9.55
N ARG A 175 13.72 5.40 10.52
CA ARG A 175 13.79 5.75 11.95
C ARG A 175 14.80 6.88 12.23
N GLN A 176 15.95 6.85 11.57
CA GLN A 176 16.94 7.91 11.73
C GLN A 176 16.54 9.21 11.03
N ALA A 177 15.99 9.13 9.83
CA ALA A 177 15.54 10.29 9.06
C ALA A 177 14.40 11.05 9.78
N LYS A 178 13.43 10.35 10.35
CA LYS A 178 12.31 10.94 11.11
C LYS A 178 12.74 11.74 12.35
N LYS A 179 13.93 11.52 12.88
CA LYS A 179 14.48 12.36 13.97
C LYS A 179 14.87 13.74 13.49
N ARG A 180 15.10 13.93 12.20
CA ARG A 180 15.55 15.17 11.56
C ARG A 180 14.46 15.86 10.72
N CYS A 181 13.54 15.07 10.16
CA CYS A 181 12.48 15.55 9.28
C CYS A 181 11.13 14.90 9.65
N SER A 182 10.16 15.72 10.04
CA SER A 182 8.82 15.26 10.42
C SER A 182 7.92 14.91 9.24
N ASN A 183 8.31 15.32 8.03
CA ASN A 183 7.53 15.13 6.80
C ASN A 183 7.85 13.78 6.10
N ILE A 184 8.56 12.90 6.77
CA ILE A 184 8.88 11.57 6.28
C ILE A 184 7.88 10.59 6.89
N HIS A 185 7.21 9.83 6.03
CA HIS A 185 6.29 8.77 6.37
C HIS A 185 6.76 7.45 5.77
N ALA A 186 6.27 6.36 6.31
CA ALA A 186 6.45 5.02 5.76
C ALA A 186 5.24 4.16 6.05
N GLU A 187 4.96 3.22 5.18
CA GLU A 187 3.87 2.26 5.34
C GLU A 187 4.36 0.82 5.31
N ALA A 188 3.62 -0.07 5.95
CA ALA A 188 3.80 -1.51 5.84
C ALA A 188 2.50 -2.14 5.37
N THR A 189 2.61 -3.31 4.74
CA THR A 189 1.44 -4.07 4.33
C THR A 189 1.18 -5.24 5.26
N PRO A 190 -0.06 -5.76 5.30
CA PRO A 190 -0.39 -6.94 6.09
C PRO A 190 0.48 -8.15 5.77
N HIS A 191 0.85 -8.37 4.51
CA HIS A 191 1.69 -9.49 4.13
C HIS A 191 3.13 -9.34 4.62
N HIS A 192 3.70 -8.13 4.72
CA HIS A 192 5.06 -7.91 5.23
C HIS A 192 5.19 -8.06 6.76
N PHE A 193 4.15 -7.77 7.55
CA PHE A 193 4.21 -8.06 8.98
C PHE A 193 3.70 -9.46 9.36
N THR A 194 3.05 -10.19 8.43
CA THR A 194 2.50 -11.53 8.70
C THR A 194 3.41 -12.64 8.16
N LEU A 195 3.96 -12.49 6.96
CA LEU A 195 4.64 -13.52 6.20
C LEU A 195 6.16 -13.29 6.11
N THR A 196 6.88 -14.38 5.82
CA THR A 196 8.30 -14.36 5.43
C THR A 196 8.47 -15.01 4.06
N GLU A 197 9.70 -15.04 3.54
CA GLU A 197 10.02 -15.72 2.27
C GLU A 197 9.64 -17.21 2.26
N ASP A 198 9.49 -17.86 3.42
CA ASP A 198 8.98 -19.22 3.51
C ASP A 198 7.56 -19.36 2.95
N ALA A 199 6.77 -18.28 2.97
CA ALA A 199 5.45 -18.27 2.36
C ALA A 199 5.50 -18.43 0.84
N VAL A 200 6.55 -17.91 0.18
CA VAL A 200 6.75 -18.10 -1.26
C VAL A 200 7.01 -19.58 -1.58
N ILE A 201 7.77 -20.28 -0.73
CA ILE A 201 8.00 -21.71 -0.87
C ILE A 201 6.69 -22.49 -0.67
N LYS A 202 5.88 -22.10 0.31
CA LYS A 202 4.64 -22.78 0.68
C LYS A 202 3.48 -22.51 -0.28
N TYR A 203 3.28 -21.27 -0.67
CA TYR A 203 2.11 -20.81 -1.45
C TYR A 203 2.45 -20.44 -2.90
N GLY A 204 3.72 -20.53 -3.29
CA GLY A 204 4.17 -20.21 -4.64
C GLY A 204 3.87 -18.77 -5.03
N THR A 205 3.33 -18.64 -6.23
CA THR A 205 3.00 -17.33 -6.83
C THR A 205 1.96 -16.53 -6.05
N LEU A 206 1.12 -17.16 -5.24
CA LEU A 206 0.15 -16.46 -4.39
C LEU A 206 0.81 -15.61 -3.29
N ALA A 207 2.08 -15.92 -2.94
CA ALA A 207 2.87 -15.13 -2.00
C ALA A 207 4.00 -14.31 -2.69
N LYS A 208 4.01 -14.29 -4.04
CA LYS A 208 4.93 -13.47 -4.81
C LYS A 208 4.48 -12.01 -4.77
N MET A 209 5.32 -11.12 -4.23
CA MET A 209 5.00 -9.71 -3.98
C MET A 209 6.20 -8.78 -4.18
N ASN A 210 5.98 -7.51 -4.54
CA ASN A 210 6.98 -6.46 -4.65
C ASN A 210 6.70 -5.35 -3.62
N PRO A 211 7.70 -4.98 -2.81
CA PRO A 211 8.95 -5.68 -2.58
C PRO A 211 8.70 -7.10 -2.03
N PRO A 212 9.67 -8.03 -2.18
CA PRO A 212 9.44 -9.42 -1.80
C PRO A 212 9.32 -9.59 -0.28
N LEU A 213 8.60 -10.63 0.12
CA LEU A 213 8.61 -11.11 1.50
C LEU A 213 10.04 -11.51 1.88
N ARG A 214 10.52 -10.94 3.00
CA ARG A 214 11.89 -11.10 3.47
C ARG A 214 12.00 -12.15 4.57
N GLU A 215 13.11 -12.14 5.28
CA GLU A 215 13.40 -13.03 6.39
C GLU A 215 12.63 -12.65 7.67
N GLU A 216 12.61 -13.54 8.67
CA GLU A 216 11.95 -13.28 9.96
C GLU A 216 12.51 -12.05 10.68
N ALA A 217 13.81 -11.77 10.57
CA ALA A 217 14.43 -10.58 11.17
C ALA A 217 13.86 -9.28 10.59
N ASP A 218 13.52 -9.28 9.30
CA ASP A 218 12.91 -8.15 8.60
C ASP A 218 11.45 -7.99 9.01
N ARG A 219 10.67 -9.08 9.01
CA ARG A 219 9.29 -9.09 9.51
C ARG A 219 9.20 -8.51 10.92
N GLN A 220 10.10 -8.93 11.81
CA GLN A 220 10.16 -8.40 13.17
C GLN A 220 10.57 -6.91 13.22
N ALA A 221 11.40 -6.44 12.30
CA ALA A 221 11.74 -5.02 12.21
C ALA A 221 10.56 -4.17 11.76
N VAL A 222 9.78 -4.66 10.78
CA VAL A 222 8.52 -4.02 10.35
C VAL A 222 7.53 -3.93 11.52
N ILE A 223 7.31 -5.02 12.27
CA ILE A 223 6.43 -5.01 13.46
C ILE A 223 6.94 -3.98 14.49
N ARG A 224 8.24 -3.96 14.80
CA ARG A 224 8.80 -2.95 15.72
C ARG A 224 8.62 -1.54 15.20
N GLY A 225 8.76 -1.31 13.89
CA GLY A 225 8.52 -0.02 13.26
C GLY A 225 7.08 0.47 13.42
N LEU A 226 6.10 -0.43 13.32
CA LEU A 226 4.69 -0.13 13.59
C LEU A 226 4.44 0.19 15.08
N VAL A 227 5.13 -0.50 15.99
CA VAL A 227 4.99 -0.31 17.45
C VAL A 227 5.59 1.02 17.90
N ASP A 228 6.77 1.38 17.41
CA ASP A 228 7.50 2.57 17.85
C ASP A 228 7.19 3.85 17.05
N GLY A 229 6.32 3.73 16.02
CA GLY A 229 5.89 4.86 15.18
C GLY A 229 6.92 5.26 14.10
N THR A 230 7.91 4.43 13.82
CA THR A 230 8.79 4.59 12.65
C THR A 230 7.97 4.40 11.36
N ILE A 231 7.10 3.40 11.36
CA ILE A 231 6.13 3.15 10.29
C ILE A 231 4.78 3.71 10.75
N ASP A 232 4.25 4.65 9.99
CA ASP A 232 3.06 5.42 10.38
C ASP A 232 1.76 4.80 9.93
N MET A 233 1.81 3.98 8.87
CA MET A 233 0.60 3.55 8.17
C MET A 233 0.64 2.06 7.86
N ILE A 234 -0.54 1.49 7.73
CA ILE A 234 -0.75 0.17 7.15
C ILE A 234 -1.56 0.37 5.87
N ALA A 235 -0.90 0.12 4.74
CA ALA A 235 -1.55 0.09 3.42
C ALA A 235 -1.84 -1.35 3.01
N THR A 236 -2.84 -1.55 2.16
CA THR A 236 -3.22 -2.90 1.73
C THR A 236 -2.36 -3.44 0.61
N ASP A 237 -1.83 -2.55 -0.22
CA ASP A 237 -1.22 -2.88 -1.50
C ASP A 237 -2.06 -3.94 -2.25
N HIS A 238 -3.36 -3.63 -2.38
CA HIS A 238 -4.32 -4.52 -3.03
C HIS A 238 -4.01 -4.60 -4.53
N ALA A 239 -3.35 -5.68 -4.93
CA ALA A 239 -2.84 -5.91 -6.28
C ALA A 239 -3.49 -7.14 -6.93
N PRO A 240 -4.68 -6.97 -7.54
CA PRO A 240 -5.46 -8.08 -8.11
C PRO A 240 -4.85 -8.64 -9.39
N HIS A 241 -4.81 -9.99 -9.47
CA HIS A 241 -4.41 -10.75 -10.63
C HIS A 241 -5.32 -11.96 -10.85
N THR A 242 -5.48 -12.39 -12.10
CA THR A 242 -6.34 -13.55 -12.40
C THR A 242 -5.68 -14.86 -11.95
N ALA A 243 -6.50 -15.91 -11.80
CA ALA A 243 -6.00 -17.23 -11.48
C ALA A 243 -5.03 -17.75 -12.56
N GLU A 244 -5.30 -17.47 -13.83
CA GLU A 244 -4.46 -17.85 -14.96
C GLU A 244 -3.09 -17.13 -14.90
N GLU A 245 -3.08 -15.86 -14.53
CA GLU A 245 -1.82 -15.11 -14.37
C GLU A 245 -0.99 -15.66 -13.20
N LYS A 246 -1.62 -16.00 -12.09
CA LYS A 246 -0.95 -16.58 -10.92
C LYS A 246 -0.59 -18.06 -11.11
N ALA A 247 -1.20 -18.76 -12.06
CA ALA A 247 -0.84 -20.16 -12.39
C ALA A 247 0.44 -20.31 -13.23
N LYS A 248 1.01 -19.21 -13.71
CA LYS A 248 2.28 -19.21 -14.46
C LYS A 248 3.47 -19.62 -13.57
N PRO A 249 4.61 -20.02 -14.18
CA PRO A 249 5.85 -20.21 -13.43
C PRO A 249 6.20 -19.01 -12.54
N ILE A 250 6.91 -19.23 -11.44
CA ILE A 250 7.27 -18.18 -10.48
C ILE A 250 8.01 -16.99 -11.11
N THR A 251 8.78 -17.23 -12.19
CA THR A 251 9.52 -16.21 -12.93
C THR A 251 8.65 -15.36 -13.85
N GLU A 252 7.45 -15.85 -14.23
CA GLU A 252 6.56 -15.20 -15.20
C GLU A 252 5.27 -14.65 -14.55
N ALA A 253 4.85 -15.25 -13.44
CA ALA A 253 3.66 -14.81 -12.73
C ALA A 253 3.85 -13.39 -12.20
N PRO A 254 2.85 -12.51 -12.33
CA PRO A 254 2.94 -11.17 -11.77
C PRO A 254 2.99 -11.22 -10.24
N SER A 255 3.70 -10.27 -9.64
CA SER A 255 3.68 -10.01 -8.21
C SER A 255 2.36 -9.34 -7.83
N GLY A 256 1.83 -9.65 -6.65
CA GLY A 256 0.61 -9.02 -6.13
C GLY A 256 -0.21 -9.96 -5.25
N ILE A 257 -0.78 -9.38 -4.19
CA ILE A 257 -1.66 -10.02 -3.23
C ILE A 257 -2.91 -9.14 -3.07
N THR A 258 -4.13 -9.72 -3.09
CA THR A 258 -5.33 -8.98 -2.72
C THR A 258 -5.38 -8.79 -1.20
N GLY A 259 -5.59 -7.56 -0.73
CA GLY A 259 -5.46 -7.20 0.68
C GLY A 259 -6.68 -6.57 1.32
N LEU A 260 -7.58 -5.91 0.57
CA LEU A 260 -8.66 -5.09 1.13
C LEU A 260 -9.54 -5.84 2.13
N GLU A 261 -9.92 -7.08 1.84
CA GLU A 261 -10.86 -7.85 2.66
C GLU A 261 -10.23 -8.57 3.85
N THR A 262 -8.90 -8.62 3.95
CA THR A 262 -8.17 -9.35 5.00
C THR A 262 -7.29 -8.47 5.89
N SER A 263 -6.99 -7.24 5.47
CA SER A 263 -6.00 -6.38 6.12
C SER A 263 -6.33 -6.06 7.58
N LEU A 264 -7.58 -5.67 7.89
CA LEU A 264 -8.00 -5.39 9.26
C LEU A 264 -7.92 -6.63 10.15
N ALA A 265 -8.42 -7.76 9.65
CA ALA A 265 -8.40 -9.03 10.38
C ALA A 265 -6.97 -9.54 10.61
N LEU A 266 -6.06 -9.39 9.63
CA LEU A 266 -4.64 -9.68 9.81
C LEU A 266 -4.00 -8.74 10.84
N GLY A 267 -4.33 -7.46 10.83
CA GLY A 267 -3.89 -6.49 11.83
C GLY A 267 -4.35 -6.87 13.25
N ILE A 268 -5.60 -7.30 13.40
CA ILE A 268 -6.13 -7.78 14.69
C ILE A 268 -5.44 -9.07 15.12
N THR A 269 -5.38 -10.07 14.24
CA THR A 269 -4.82 -11.41 14.53
C THR A 269 -3.32 -11.34 14.84
N GLU A 270 -2.55 -10.63 13.99
CA GLU A 270 -1.09 -10.65 14.05
C GLU A 270 -0.47 -9.56 14.94
N LEU A 271 -1.17 -8.45 15.13
CA LEU A 271 -0.62 -7.34 15.89
C LEU A 271 -1.34 -7.12 17.22
N VAL A 272 -2.68 -7.14 17.25
CA VAL A 272 -3.43 -6.87 18.48
C VAL A 272 -3.48 -8.10 19.38
N ASP A 273 -3.91 -9.25 18.87
CA ASP A 273 -4.01 -10.50 19.64
C ASP A 273 -2.66 -10.99 20.18
N ARG A 274 -1.59 -10.70 19.43
CA ARG A 274 -0.21 -11.01 19.88
C ARG A 274 0.35 -9.97 20.85
N GLY A 275 -0.41 -8.92 21.16
CA GLY A 275 -0.02 -7.91 22.15
C GLY A 275 1.02 -6.90 21.67
N TYR A 276 1.28 -6.80 20.37
CA TYR A 276 2.18 -5.77 19.82
C TYR A 276 1.53 -4.38 19.81
N LEU A 277 0.24 -4.30 19.46
CA LEU A 277 -0.53 -3.06 19.40
C LEU A 277 -1.85 -3.20 20.17
N THR A 278 -2.36 -2.07 20.64
CA THR A 278 -3.77 -1.96 21.04
C THR A 278 -4.64 -1.76 19.79
N MET A 279 -5.94 -2.07 19.88
CA MET A 279 -6.90 -1.80 18.81
C MET A 279 -6.89 -0.33 18.37
N LYS A 280 -6.76 0.59 19.31
CA LYS A 280 -6.67 2.04 19.01
C LYS A 280 -5.42 2.39 18.18
N GLN A 281 -4.28 1.76 18.47
CA GLN A 281 -3.06 1.98 17.68
C GLN A 281 -3.21 1.41 16.28
N LEU A 282 -3.77 0.21 16.13
CA LEU A 282 -4.05 -0.38 14.81
C LEU A 282 -4.94 0.53 13.97
N LEU A 283 -6.05 1.01 14.52
CA LEU A 283 -6.97 1.91 13.81
C LEU A 283 -6.32 3.26 13.47
N ARG A 284 -5.40 3.76 14.29
CA ARG A 284 -4.63 4.96 13.97
C ARG A 284 -3.75 4.73 12.72
N LEU A 285 -3.07 3.59 12.63
CA LEU A 285 -2.23 3.24 11.49
C LEU A 285 -3.02 3.00 10.18
N MET A 286 -4.27 2.55 10.29
CA MET A 286 -5.10 2.23 9.12
C MET A 286 -6.08 3.36 8.72
N SER A 287 -6.26 4.37 9.56
CA SER A 287 -7.29 5.39 9.35
C SER A 287 -6.79 6.81 9.62
N THR A 288 -6.51 7.16 10.89
CA THR A 288 -6.16 8.53 11.27
C THR A 288 -4.89 9.04 10.57
N ASN A 289 -3.84 8.22 10.55
CA ASN A 289 -2.54 8.65 10.01
C ASN A 289 -2.57 8.80 8.48
N PRO A 290 -3.09 7.84 7.67
CA PRO A 290 -3.19 8.04 6.24
C PRO A 290 -4.12 9.21 5.87
N ALA A 291 -5.22 9.40 6.61
CA ALA A 291 -6.08 10.57 6.39
C ALA A 291 -5.34 11.90 6.64
N ALA A 292 -4.51 11.96 7.68
CA ALA A 292 -3.70 13.15 7.96
C ALA A 292 -2.66 13.41 6.86
N MET A 293 -1.95 12.38 6.39
CA MET A 293 -0.92 12.52 5.35
C MET A 293 -1.51 13.03 4.03
N TYR A 294 -2.66 12.48 3.61
CA TYR A 294 -3.35 12.89 2.38
C TYR A 294 -4.30 14.10 2.55
N HIS A 295 -4.33 14.71 3.75
CA HIS A 295 -5.21 15.84 4.07
C HIS A 295 -6.70 15.56 3.82
N LEU A 296 -7.15 14.34 4.14
CA LEU A 296 -8.55 13.92 3.98
C LEU A 296 -9.36 14.29 5.23
N ASP A 297 -10.60 14.69 5.01
CA ASP A 297 -11.57 14.88 6.10
C ASP A 297 -12.12 13.51 6.56
N ALA A 298 -11.29 12.76 7.27
CA ALA A 298 -11.52 11.37 7.65
C ALA A 298 -10.65 10.95 8.84
N GLY A 299 -10.86 9.70 9.31
CA GLY A 299 -10.03 9.08 10.34
C GLY A 299 -10.33 9.54 11.77
N TYR A 300 -11.50 10.10 12.01
CA TYR A 300 -11.95 10.53 13.33
C TYR A 300 -13.47 10.33 13.51
N LEU A 301 -13.91 10.36 14.77
CA LEU A 301 -15.33 10.41 15.13
C LEU A 301 -15.56 11.69 15.95
N ALA A 302 -16.46 12.55 15.48
CA ALA A 302 -16.84 13.79 16.15
C ALA A 302 -18.32 14.09 15.92
N GLU A 303 -18.92 14.89 16.80
CA GLU A 303 -20.23 15.48 16.59
C GLU A 303 -20.15 16.36 15.33
N ASP A 304 -21.13 16.27 14.45
CA ASP A 304 -21.18 16.94 13.14
C ASP A 304 -20.03 16.56 12.16
N GLY A 305 -19.25 15.53 12.48
CA GLY A 305 -18.20 14.99 11.60
C GLY A 305 -18.74 14.08 10.49
N PRO A 306 -17.87 13.56 9.63
CA PRO A 306 -18.25 12.58 8.60
C PRO A 306 -18.94 11.37 9.22
N ALA A 307 -20.08 10.97 8.64
CA ALA A 307 -20.83 9.80 9.09
C ALA A 307 -20.26 8.50 8.46
N ASP A 308 -18.93 8.33 8.58
CA ASP A 308 -18.15 7.22 8.07
C ASP A 308 -17.72 6.35 9.25
N VAL A 309 -18.40 5.21 9.43
CA VAL A 309 -18.26 4.38 10.63
C VAL A 309 -18.25 2.91 10.26
N ILE A 310 -17.43 2.13 10.91
CA ILE A 310 -17.47 0.67 10.82
C ILE A 310 -17.83 0.03 12.16
N LEU A 311 -18.57 -1.06 12.11
CA LEU A 311 -18.83 -1.92 13.27
C LEU A 311 -18.01 -3.20 13.11
N ILE A 312 -17.16 -3.47 14.10
CA ILE A 312 -16.25 -4.61 14.10
C ILE A 312 -16.57 -5.50 15.30
N ASP A 313 -16.74 -6.79 15.08
CA ASP A 313 -16.69 -7.78 16.14
C ASP A 313 -15.25 -8.28 16.28
N THR A 314 -14.51 -7.70 17.22
CA THR A 314 -13.08 -8.00 17.40
C THR A 314 -12.80 -9.39 17.94
N ALA A 315 -13.81 -10.08 18.49
CA ALA A 315 -13.69 -11.44 19.01
C ALA A 315 -14.15 -12.51 18.02
N ALA A 316 -14.91 -12.14 16.98
CA ALA A 316 -15.37 -13.10 15.98
C ALA A 316 -14.20 -13.69 15.20
N GLU A 317 -14.23 -15.00 15.07
CA GLU A 317 -13.30 -15.75 14.21
C GLU A 317 -13.99 -16.11 12.89
N PHE A 318 -13.29 -15.96 11.80
CA PHE A 318 -13.79 -16.33 10.47
C PHE A 318 -12.67 -16.82 9.56
N THR A 319 -13.08 -17.52 8.51
CA THR A 319 -12.15 -18.03 7.49
C THR A 319 -12.48 -17.38 6.14
N PRO A 320 -11.54 -16.61 5.54
CA PRO A 320 -11.75 -16.05 4.21
C PRO A 320 -11.87 -17.16 3.16
N GLU A 321 -13.02 -17.29 2.54
CA GLU A 321 -13.29 -18.28 1.46
C GLU A 321 -13.95 -17.63 0.25
N LYS A 322 -14.71 -16.54 0.47
CA LYS A 322 -15.45 -15.82 -0.56
C LYS A 322 -15.04 -14.35 -0.53
N TYR A 323 -14.70 -13.82 -1.68
CA TYR A 323 -14.25 -12.45 -1.87
C TYR A 323 -15.24 -11.66 -2.70
N ALA A 324 -15.37 -10.37 -2.39
CA ALA A 324 -16.10 -9.40 -3.20
C ALA A 324 -15.24 -8.87 -4.36
N SER A 325 -13.92 -8.85 -4.20
CA SER A 325 -12.96 -8.62 -5.27
C SER A 325 -13.15 -9.65 -6.39
N LYS A 326 -12.95 -9.23 -7.64
CA LYS A 326 -12.92 -10.17 -8.79
C LYS A 326 -11.76 -11.13 -8.70
N ALA A 327 -10.63 -10.69 -8.16
CA ALA A 327 -9.44 -11.49 -7.99
C ALA A 327 -9.37 -12.08 -6.57
N THR A 328 -8.81 -13.27 -6.46
CA THR A 328 -8.67 -14.00 -5.19
C THR A 328 -7.23 -14.45 -4.95
N ASN A 329 -6.27 -13.72 -5.51
CA ASN A 329 -4.84 -14.03 -5.43
C ASN A 329 -4.26 -13.63 -4.07
N THR A 330 -4.52 -14.46 -3.07
CA THR A 330 -4.03 -14.26 -1.70
C THR A 330 -3.62 -15.58 -1.06
N PRO A 331 -2.55 -15.63 -0.27
CA PRO A 331 -2.17 -16.82 0.50
C PRO A 331 -3.03 -17.00 1.76
N PHE A 332 -3.88 -16.03 2.10
CA PHE A 332 -4.67 -16.02 3.35
C PHE A 332 -6.01 -16.76 3.26
N THR A 333 -6.38 -17.26 2.09
CA THR A 333 -7.57 -18.11 1.94
C THR A 333 -7.46 -19.35 2.84
N GLY A 334 -8.49 -19.61 3.63
CA GLY A 334 -8.51 -20.73 4.57
C GLY A 334 -7.79 -20.48 5.91
N TRP A 335 -7.24 -19.27 6.14
CA TRP A 335 -6.69 -18.91 7.43
C TRP A 335 -7.80 -18.62 8.45
N ASN A 336 -7.62 -19.02 9.70
CA ASN A 336 -8.50 -18.59 10.78
C ASN A 336 -8.06 -17.21 11.25
N LEU A 337 -8.86 -16.19 10.99
CA LEU A 337 -8.60 -14.79 11.32
C LEU A 337 -9.61 -14.28 12.33
N LYS A 338 -9.22 -13.28 13.14
CA LYS A 338 -10.08 -12.57 14.07
C LYS A 338 -10.41 -11.17 13.59
N GLY A 339 -11.59 -10.69 14.00
CA GLY A 339 -12.04 -9.35 13.72
C GLY A 339 -12.87 -9.27 12.44
N GLU A 340 -14.15 -9.56 12.56
CA GLU A 340 -15.09 -9.51 11.44
C GLU A 340 -15.77 -8.14 11.35
N VAL A 341 -15.75 -7.55 10.17
CA VAL A 341 -16.52 -6.33 9.88
C VAL A 341 -17.99 -6.69 9.76
N ARG A 342 -18.82 -6.18 10.68
CA ARG A 342 -20.26 -6.40 10.70
C ARG A 342 -21.01 -5.42 9.82
N LYS A 343 -20.59 -4.15 9.82
CA LYS A 343 -21.18 -3.11 8.98
C LYS A 343 -20.15 -2.08 8.58
N THR A 344 -20.28 -1.59 7.36
CA THR A 344 -19.59 -0.40 6.87
C THR A 344 -20.64 0.65 6.51
N ILE A 345 -20.52 1.83 7.11
CA ILE A 345 -21.41 2.97 6.94
C ILE A 345 -20.59 4.10 6.35
N CYS A 346 -21.01 4.62 5.20
CA CYS A 346 -20.32 5.72 4.51
C CYS A 346 -21.36 6.81 4.19
N GLY A 347 -21.07 8.05 4.56
CA GLY A 347 -21.99 9.17 4.41
C GLY A 347 -23.35 8.90 5.07
N GLY A 348 -23.37 8.21 6.21
CA GLY A 348 -24.58 7.83 6.95
C GLY A 348 -25.41 6.70 6.31
N ARG A 349 -24.92 6.04 5.28
CA ARG A 349 -25.59 4.92 4.60
C ARG A 349 -24.86 3.62 4.86
N ILE A 350 -25.58 2.54 5.16
CA ILE A 350 -25.02 1.20 5.23
C ILE A 350 -24.65 0.80 3.79
N VAL A 351 -23.35 0.60 3.54
CA VAL A 351 -22.81 0.20 2.24
C VAL A 351 -22.36 -1.27 2.23
N TYR A 352 -22.21 -1.87 3.42
CA TYR A 352 -21.98 -3.29 3.62
C TYR A 352 -22.56 -3.75 4.95
N GLU A 353 -23.15 -4.94 4.98
CA GLU A 353 -23.63 -5.65 6.16
C GLU A 353 -23.33 -7.16 5.99
N ALA A 354 -22.67 -7.78 7.02
CA ALA A 354 -22.29 -9.21 7.02
C ALA A 354 -23.46 -10.14 7.26
#